data_e4c3191560c1d243061f7cbaefc988db
#
_entry.id   e4c3191560c1d243061f7cbaefc988db
#
_cell.length_a   1.000
_cell.length_b   1.000
_cell.length_c   1.000
_cell.angle_alpha   90.00
_cell.angle_beta   90.00
_cell.angle_gamma   90.00
#
_symmetry.space_group_name_H-M   'P 1'
#
loop_
_entity.id
_entity.type
_entity.pdbx_description
1 polymer ?
#
loop_
_entity_poly.entity_id
_entity_poly.type
_entity_poly.pdbx_seq_one_letter_code
_entity_poly.pdbx_strand_id
1 'polypeptide(L)'
;MTLASIIAAWAVLWVLVAAVVMAAGLRRGWPLPAAAWLVTIGAFLAAQEDPLLLIQMASTRPGTTGFRDGVLGLVHAHTRGHMYGAAILALAGLGLAVVIAHAALRRGEAWAWWALAAFGLLGAVADLFEVFGIYPHGFPLAPTPTDGVRGFGWPTLAAWIVIWAAGMAAAAPAALARDRQPQQVTVPITTP
;
A
#
# COMPACT_ATOMS: atom_id res chain seq x y z
N MET A 1 16.32 -16.49 16.00
CA MET A 1 15.67 -15.90 14.81
C MET A 1 16.21 -14.48 14.66
N THR A 2 16.64 -14.10 13.48
CA THR A 2 17.04 -12.71 13.18
C THR A 2 15.81 -11.86 12.91
N LEU A 3 15.89 -10.54 13.08
CA LEU A 3 14.82 -9.62 12.74
C LEU A 3 14.39 -9.80 11.27
N ALA A 4 15.36 -9.96 10.37
CA ALA A 4 15.09 -10.20 8.95
C ALA A 4 14.26 -11.48 8.71
N SER A 5 14.52 -12.56 9.45
CA SER A 5 13.71 -13.79 9.32
C SER A 5 12.29 -13.63 9.85
N ILE A 6 12.08 -12.81 10.88
CA ILE A 6 10.74 -12.49 11.40
C ILE A 6 9.95 -11.70 10.37
N ILE A 7 10.56 -10.71 9.74
CA ILE A 7 9.91 -9.87 8.74
C ILE A 7 9.58 -10.66 7.48
N ALA A 8 10.52 -11.48 7.01
CA ALA A 8 10.26 -12.36 5.88
C ALA A 8 9.08 -13.32 6.17
N ALA A 9 9.05 -13.93 7.38
CA ALA A 9 7.94 -14.78 7.81
C ALA A 9 6.62 -14.00 7.88
N TRP A 10 6.63 -12.76 8.34
CA TRP A 10 5.46 -11.87 8.36
C TRP A 10 4.96 -11.57 6.95
N ALA A 11 5.83 -11.19 6.01
CA ALA A 11 5.47 -10.96 4.62
C ALA A 11 4.88 -12.22 3.97
N VAL A 12 5.50 -13.37 4.16
CA VAL A 12 5.01 -14.66 3.67
C VAL A 12 3.62 -14.99 4.24
N LEU A 13 3.40 -14.75 5.53
CA LEU A 13 2.08 -14.95 6.16
C LEU A 13 1.00 -14.16 5.43
N TRP A 14 1.24 -12.87 5.13
CA TRP A 14 0.25 -12.04 4.43
C TRP A 14 0.04 -12.45 2.99
N VAL A 15 1.06 -12.92 2.29
CA VAL A 15 0.91 -13.51 0.95
C VAL A 15 0.03 -14.76 1.00
N LEU A 16 0.21 -15.62 2.00
CA LEU A 16 -0.64 -16.81 2.20
C LEU A 16 -2.10 -16.42 2.52
N VAL A 17 -2.30 -15.44 3.41
CA VAL A 17 -3.65 -14.90 3.71
C VAL A 17 -4.31 -14.37 2.44
N ALA A 18 -3.59 -13.58 1.65
CA ALA A 18 -4.08 -13.06 0.38
C ALA A 18 -4.43 -14.17 -0.62
N ALA A 19 -3.61 -15.21 -0.72
CA ALA A 19 -3.87 -16.37 -1.57
C ALA A 19 -5.15 -17.12 -1.14
N VAL A 20 -5.38 -17.27 0.17
CA VAL A 20 -6.62 -17.88 0.70
C VAL A 20 -7.83 -17.01 0.38
N VAL A 21 -7.75 -15.69 0.57
CA VAL A 21 -8.83 -14.75 0.25
C VAL A 21 -9.17 -14.81 -1.24
N MET A 22 -8.13 -14.81 -2.11
CA MET A 22 -8.31 -14.93 -3.54
C MET A 22 -8.97 -16.25 -3.92
N ALA A 23 -8.44 -17.38 -3.45
CA ALA A 23 -8.97 -18.70 -3.75
C ALA A 23 -10.41 -18.86 -3.28
N ALA A 24 -10.75 -18.37 -2.08
CA ALA A 24 -12.10 -18.40 -1.56
C ALA A 24 -13.06 -17.52 -2.37
N GLY A 25 -12.61 -16.34 -2.79
CA GLY A 25 -13.39 -15.44 -3.62
C GLY A 25 -13.66 -16.00 -5.00
N LEU A 26 -12.65 -16.56 -5.67
CA LEU A 26 -12.81 -17.18 -6.98
C LEU A 26 -13.73 -18.40 -6.93
N ARG A 27 -13.58 -19.29 -5.92
CA ARG A 27 -14.45 -20.45 -5.74
C ARG A 27 -15.92 -20.08 -5.53
N ARG A 28 -16.20 -18.93 -4.91
CA ARG A 28 -17.54 -18.44 -4.65
C ARG A 28 -18.10 -17.55 -5.78
N GLY A 29 -17.34 -17.30 -6.84
CA GLY A 29 -17.72 -16.36 -7.89
C GLY A 29 -17.72 -14.90 -7.43
N TRP A 30 -16.91 -14.54 -6.42
CA TRP A 30 -16.84 -13.20 -5.83
C TRP A 30 -15.48 -12.51 -6.09
N PRO A 31 -15.06 -12.32 -7.35
CA PRO A 31 -13.75 -11.76 -7.65
C PRO A 31 -13.60 -10.30 -7.16
N LEU A 32 -14.65 -9.48 -7.29
CA LEU A 32 -14.61 -8.08 -6.87
C LEU A 32 -14.51 -7.90 -5.35
N PRO A 33 -15.30 -8.61 -4.50
CA PRO A 33 -15.09 -8.59 -3.06
C PRO A 33 -13.70 -9.10 -2.65
N ALA A 34 -13.20 -10.17 -3.27
CA ALA A 34 -11.86 -10.68 -3.00
C ALA A 34 -10.78 -9.64 -3.36
N ALA A 35 -10.90 -9.00 -4.53
CA ALA A 35 -10.00 -7.93 -4.96
C ALA A 35 -9.98 -6.75 -3.98
N ALA A 36 -11.16 -6.32 -3.47
CA ALA A 36 -11.22 -5.25 -2.49
C ALA A 36 -10.48 -5.60 -1.19
N TRP A 37 -10.59 -6.85 -0.72
CA TRP A 37 -9.82 -7.32 0.42
C TRP A 37 -8.31 -7.41 0.15
N LEU A 38 -7.90 -7.81 -1.06
CA LEU A 38 -6.48 -7.81 -1.44
C LEU A 38 -5.90 -6.40 -1.47
N VAL A 39 -6.64 -5.44 -2.00
CA VAL A 39 -6.24 -4.01 -1.94
C VAL A 39 -6.11 -3.55 -0.49
N THR A 40 -7.03 -3.96 0.39
CA THR A 40 -6.97 -3.63 1.83
C THR A 40 -5.73 -4.22 2.51
N ILE A 41 -5.42 -5.49 2.24
CA ILE A 41 -4.23 -6.16 2.76
C ILE A 41 -2.97 -5.48 2.23
N GLY A 42 -2.92 -5.19 0.94
CA GLY A 42 -1.81 -4.45 0.32
C GLY A 42 -1.61 -3.07 0.94
N ALA A 43 -2.69 -2.31 1.12
CA ALA A 43 -2.68 -1.01 1.79
C ALA A 43 -2.17 -1.10 3.23
N PHE A 44 -2.60 -2.11 3.98
CA PHE A 44 -2.12 -2.36 5.34
C PHE A 44 -0.62 -2.62 5.37
N LEU A 45 -0.12 -3.46 4.46
CA LEU A 45 1.31 -3.77 4.38
C LEU A 45 2.14 -2.55 3.95
N ALA A 46 1.65 -1.75 3.02
CA ALA A 46 2.30 -0.51 2.60
C ALA A 46 2.34 0.51 3.75
N ALA A 47 1.26 0.59 4.55
CA ALA A 47 1.12 1.58 5.63
C ALA A 47 1.82 1.20 6.93
N GLN A 48 2.26 -0.05 7.11
CA GLN A 48 2.65 -0.54 8.45
C GLN A 48 3.85 0.18 9.06
N GLU A 49 4.72 0.78 8.24
CA GLU A 49 5.89 1.52 8.70
C GLU A 49 5.56 2.95 9.14
N ASP A 50 4.56 3.58 8.52
CA ASP A 50 4.20 4.98 8.78
C ASP A 50 3.74 5.24 10.22
N PRO A 51 2.83 4.46 10.84
CA PRO A 51 2.46 4.65 12.23
C PRO A 51 3.64 4.48 13.19
N LEU A 52 4.52 3.50 12.92
CA LEU A 52 5.71 3.28 13.73
C LEU A 52 6.68 4.46 13.62
N LEU A 53 6.86 4.99 12.41
CA LEU A 53 7.68 6.18 12.19
C LEU A 53 7.09 7.39 12.93
N LEU A 54 5.78 7.62 12.83
CA LEU A 54 5.12 8.73 13.53
C LEU A 54 5.26 8.62 15.06
N ILE A 55 5.07 7.42 15.62
CA ILE A 55 5.24 7.17 17.07
C ILE A 55 6.69 7.41 17.49
N GLN A 56 7.65 6.89 16.74
CA GLN A 56 9.07 7.09 17.03
C GLN A 56 9.46 8.57 16.97
N MET A 57 9.00 9.29 15.95
CA MET A 57 9.26 10.70 15.80
C MET A 57 8.60 11.53 16.91
N ALA A 58 7.41 11.16 17.36
CA ALA A 58 6.70 11.85 18.45
C ALA A 58 7.35 11.59 19.81
N SER A 59 7.94 10.41 20.02
CA SER A 59 8.58 10.02 21.29
C SER A 59 10.02 10.51 21.41
N THR A 60 10.70 10.85 20.32
CA THR A 60 12.09 11.33 20.35
C THR A 60 12.13 12.84 20.59
N ARG A 61 12.77 13.24 21.70
CA ARG A 61 13.10 14.65 21.97
C ARG A 61 14.41 15.00 21.28
N PRO A 62 14.58 16.22 20.76
CA PRO A 62 15.88 16.69 20.29
C PRO A 62 16.94 16.52 21.40
N GLY A 63 18.06 15.84 21.08
CA GLY A 63 19.17 15.62 22.01
C GLY A 63 19.07 14.41 22.93
N THR A 64 18.05 13.52 22.75
CA THR A 64 17.98 12.24 23.47
C THR A 64 18.58 11.10 22.65
N THR A 65 19.23 10.12 23.29
CA THR A 65 19.85 8.95 22.64
C THR A 65 18.81 7.88 22.32
N GLY A 66 17.87 8.19 21.45
CA GLY A 66 16.88 7.23 20.98
C GLY A 66 17.29 6.54 19.69
N PHE A 67 16.53 5.57 19.27
CA PHE A 67 16.79 4.68 18.13
C PHE A 67 17.23 5.35 16.81
N ARG A 68 17.08 6.65 16.64
CA ARG A 68 17.54 7.40 15.45
C ARG A 68 18.05 8.79 15.79
N ASP A 69 18.49 9.03 17.01
CA ASP A 69 18.94 10.37 17.43
C ASP A 69 20.11 10.89 16.60
N GLY A 70 21.02 10.02 16.18
CA GLY A 70 22.06 10.40 15.25
C GLY A 70 21.54 10.91 13.91
N VAL A 71 20.40 10.42 13.48
CA VAL A 71 19.79 10.78 12.19
C VAL A 71 18.78 11.93 12.37
N LEU A 72 17.86 11.81 13.33
CA LEU A 72 16.80 12.80 13.54
C LEU A 72 17.30 14.07 14.27
N GLY A 73 18.34 13.96 15.09
CA GLY A 73 18.97 15.11 15.72
C GLY A 73 19.68 16.05 14.75
N LEU A 74 20.09 15.52 13.59
CA LEU A 74 20.73 16.28 12.50
C LEU A 74 19.73 16.79 11.46
N VAL A 75 18.48 16.28 11.47
CA VAL A 75 17.45 16.70 10.54
C VAL A 75 16.81 18.00 11.04
N HIS A 76 16.89 19.04 10.23
CA HIS A 76 16.25 20.32 10.52
C HIS A 76 14.76 20.15 10.83
N ALA A 77 14.21 20.98 11.71
CA ALA A 77 12.78 20.97 12.07
C ALA A 77 11.85 20.98 10.85
N HIS A 78 12.24 21.69 9.79
CA HIS A 78 11.56 21.73 8.51
C HIS A 78 11.45 20.35 7.85
N THR A 79 12.55 19.63 7.71
CA THR A 79 12.58 18.28 7.11
C THR A 79 11.77 17.31 7.95
N ARG A 80 11.82 17.43 9.28
CA ARG A 80 10.99 16.64 10.20
C ARG A 80 9.51 16.89 9.95
N GLY A 81 9.10 18.16 9.80
CA GLY A 81 7.73 18.53 9.44
C GLY A 81 7.27 17.90 8.13
N HIS A 82 8.13 17.87 7.10
CA HIS A 82 7.82 17.20 5.83
C HIS A 82 7.65 15.69 5.99
N MET A 83 8.48 15.03 6.79
CA MET A 83 8.35 13.59 7.04
C MET A 83 7.03 13.25 7.74
N TYR A 84 6.60 14.07 8.73
CA TYR A 84 5.27 13.90 9.34
C TYR A 84 4.15 14.10 8.31
N GLY A 85 4.25 15.16 7.50
CA GLY A 85 3.28 15.43 6.46
C GLY A 85 3.17 14.29 5.45
N ALA A 86 4.31 13.75 5.00
CA ALA A 86 4.36 12.62 4.07
C ALA A 86 3.71 11.36 4.68
N ALA A 87 4.03 11.00 5.92
CA ALA A 87 3.45 9.82 6.57
C ALA A 87 1.93 9.97 6.78
N ILE A 88 1.45 11.16 7.18
CA ILE A 88 0.02 11.43 7.32
C ILE A 88 -0.69 11.34 5.97
N LEU A 89 -0.10 11.90 4.89
CA LEU A 89 -0.67 11.85 3.54
C LEU A 89 -0.68 10.41 3.01
N ALA A 90 0.37 9.61 3.26
CA ALA A 90 0.41 8.20 2.89
C ALA A 90 -0.72 7.42 3.58
N LEU A 91 -0.89 7.57 4.89
CA LEU A 91 -1.96 6.92 5.64
C LEU A 91 -3.35 7.37 5.16
N ALA A 92 -3.55 8.66 4.90
CA ALA A 92 -4.81 9.17 4.37
C ALA A 92 -5.10 8.63 2.96
N GLY A 93 -4.08 8.59 2.09
CA GLY A 93 -4.18 8.03 0.74
C GLY A 93 -4.52 6.55 0.75
N LEU A 94 -3.84 5.75 1.59
CA LEU A 94 -4.12 4.32 1.75
C LEU A 94 -5.52 4.08 2.34
N GLY A 95 -5.94 4.89 3.31
CA GLY A 95 -7.31 4.86 3.82
C GLY A 95 -8.35 5.15 2.74
N LEU A 96 -8.10 6.15 1.89
CA LEU A 96 -8.97 6.47 0.76
C LEU A 96 -9.01 5.33 -0.26
N ALA A 97 -7.87 4.69 -0.55
CA ALA A 97 -7.81 3.52 -1.43
C ALA A 97 -8.68 2.36 -0.90
N VAL A 98 -8.66 2.10 0.41
CA VAL A 98 -9.55 1.10 1.04
C VAL A 98 -11.02 1.48 0.88
N VAL A 99 -11.38 2.74 1.09
CA VAL A 99 -12.75 3.23 0.89
C VAL A 99 -13.18 3.03 -0.57
N ILE A 100 -12.35 3.42 -1.55
CA ILE A 100 -12.63 3.23 -2.98
C ILE A 100 -12.80 1.74 -3.30
N ALA A 101 -11.93 0.87 -2.76
CA ALA A 101 -11.99 -0.57 -2.99
C ALA A 101 -13.33 -1.17 -2.50
N HIS A 102 -13.76 -0.80 -1.30
CA HIS A 102 -14.98 -1.34 -0.72
C HIS A 102 -16.27 -0.63 -1.19
N ALA A 103 -16.21 0.66 -1.50
CA ALA A 103 -17.38 1.42 -1.94
C ALA A 103 -17.65 1.31 -3.45
N ALA A 104 -16.61 1.33 -4.29
CA ALA A 104 -16.76 1.42 -5.74
C ALA A 104 -16.25 0.19 -6.49
N LEU A 105 -15.02 -0.30 -6.20
CA LEU A 105 -14.46 -1.46 -6.89
C LEU A 105 -15.34 -2.71 -6.68
N ARG A 106 -15.84 -2.96 -5.47
CA ARG A 106 -16.77 -4.08 -5.19
C ARG A 106 -18.04 -4.03 -6.03
N ARG A 107 -18.47 -2.85 -6.46
CA ARG A 107 -19.61 -2.66 -7.36
C ARG A 107 -19.23 -2.80 -8.84
N GLY A 108 -17.93 -2.98 -9.14
CA GLY A 108 -17.41 -3.10 -10.50
C GLY A 108 -17.40 -1.78 -11.25
N GLU A 109 -17.21 -0.66 -10.55
CA GLU A 109 -17.07 0.66 -11.17
C GLU A 109 -15.68 0.80 -11.81
N ALA A 110 -15.62 0.99 -13.14
CA ALA A 110 -14.39 1.02 -13.90
C ALA A 110 -13.42 2.14 -13.44
N TRP A 111 -13.95 3.32 -13.11
CA TRP A 111 -13.14 4.42 -12.61
C TRP A 111 -12.37 4.05 -11.32
N ALA A 112 -13.00 3.24 -10.44
CA ALA A 112 -12.35 2.80 -9.21
C ALA A 112 -11.17 1.87 -9.50
N TRP A 113 -11.30 1.02 -10.52
CA TRP A 113 -10.19 0.18 -10.97
C TRP A 113 -9.02 1.03 -11.45
N TRP A 114 -9.27 2.02 -12.33
CA TRP A 114 -8.21 2.92 -12.83
C TRP A 114 -7.58 3.75 -11.73
N ALA A 115 -8.37 4.29 -10.82
CA ALA A 115 -7.88 5.08 -9.69
C ALA A 115 -6.95 4.25 -8.79
N LEU A 116 -7.35 3.02 -8.43
CA LEU A 116 -6.56 2.13 -7.60
C LEU A 116 -5.33 1.60 -8.34
N ALA A 117 -5.41 1.33 -9.65
CA ALA A 117 -4.26 0.94 -10.45
C ALA A 117 -3.21 2.05 -10.50
N ALA A 118 -3.63 3.29 -10.75
CA ALA A 118 -2.74 4.45 -10.74
C ALA A 118 -2.13 4.69 -9.36
N PHE A 119 -2.94 4.61 -8.29
CA PHE A 119 -2.47 4.78 -6.92
C PHE A 119 -1.43 3.73 -6.53
N GLY A 120 -1.71 2.45 -6.81
CA GLY A 120 -0.77 1.36 -6.53
C GLY A 120 0.52 1.46 -7.34
N LEU A 121 0.44 1.88 -8.61
CA LEU A 121 1.63 2.11 -9.44
C LEU A 121 2.49 3.24 -8.89
N LEU A 122 1.88 4.37 -8.55
CA LEU A 122 2.59 5.52 -7.98
C LEU A 122 3.24 5.17 -6.64
N GLY A 123 2.52 4.44 -5.77
CA GLY A 123 3.06 3.94 -4.51
C GLY A 123 4.26 3.01 -4.74
N ALA A 124 4.12 2.03 -5.64
CA ALA A 124 5.20 1.12 -5.96
C ALA A 124 6.45 1.83 -6.51
N VAL A 125 6.27 2.83 -7.38
CA VAL A 125 7.37 3.65 -7.90
C VAL A 125 8.02 4.45 -6.77
N ALA A 126 7.25 5.05 -5.87
CA ALA A 126 7.78 5.81 -4.73
C ALA A 126 8.61 4.93 -3.81
N ASP A 127 8.09 3.76 -3.42
CA ASP A 127 8.80 2.82 -2.55
C ASP A 127 10.03 2.22 -3.23
N LEU A 128 9.95 1.89 -4.51
CA LEU A 128 11.12 1.43 -5.27
C LEU A 128 12.18 2.52 -5.37
N PHE A 129 11.78 3.76 -5.58
CA PHE A 129 12.71 4.90 -5.57
C PHE A 129 13.36 5.08 -4.20
N GLU A 130 12.60 4.92 -3.11
CA GLU A 130 13.13 4.96 -1.76
C GLU A 130 14.16 3.86 -1.54
N VAL A 131 13.83 2.62 -1.86
CA VAL A 131 14.70 1.47 -1.65
C VAL A 131 15.95 1.50 -2.53
N PHE A 132 15.81 1.86 -3.82
CA PHE A 132 16.94 1.81 -4.77
C PHE A 132 17.60 3.15 -5.00
N GLY A 133 16.88 4.25 -4.89
CA GLY A 133 17.40 5.58 -5.15
C GLY A 133 18.05 6.23 -3.93
N ILE A 134 17.38 6.15 -2.78
CA ILE A 134 17.83 6.88 -1.58
C ILE A 134 18.76 6.02 -0.73
N TYR A 135 18.35 4.79 -0.40
CA TYR A 135 19.11 3.95 0.51
C TYR A 135 20.48 3.47 -0.03
N PRO A 136 20.64 3.11 -1.32
CA PRO A 136 21.95 2.65 -1.83
C PRO A 136 23.01 3.75 -1.88
N HIS A 137 22.61 5.00 -2.03
CA HIS A 137 23.54 6.13 -2.13
C HIS A 137 23.96 6.68 -0.77
N GLY A 138 23.55 5.97 0.31
CA GLY A 138 23.92 6.34 1.66
C GLY A 138 23.33 7.66 2.04
N PHE A 139 22.16 7.65 2.58
CA PHE A 139 21.80 8.71 3.50
C PHE A 139 22.96 8.75 4.50
N PRO A 140 23.81 9.79 4.49
CA PRO A 140 25.03 9.79 5.31
C PRO A 140 24.75 9.70 6.81
N LEU A 141 23.51 9.54 7.17
CA LEU A 141 22.94 9.56 8.51
C LEU A 141 22.38 8.21 8.95
N ALA A 142 22.45 7.18 8.09
CA ALA A 142 22.06 5.85 8.52
C ALA A 142 23.22 5.23 9.30
N PRO A 143 23.13 5.08 10.62
CA PRO A 143 24.10 4.28 11.34
C PRO A 143 24.04 2.86 10.80
N THR A 144 25.17 2.23 10.73
CA THR A 144 25.46 0.92 10.19
C THR A 144 24.66 -0.32 10.65
N PRO A 145 23.62 -0.26 11.50
CA PRO A 145 22.66 -1.35 11.60
C PRO A 145 21.61 -1.34 10.47
N THR A 146 21.89 -0.67 9.38
CA THR A 146 21.06 -0.55 8.19
C THR A 146 20.75 -1.87 7.50
N ASP A 147 21.48 -2.93 7.79
CA ASP A 147 21.13 -4.27 7.31
C ASP A 147 19.75 -4.73 7.84
N GLY A 148 19.34 -4.24 8.99
CA GLY A 148 18.00 -4.46 9.52
C GLY A 148 16.91 -3.71 8.75
N VAL A 149 17.13 -2.45 8.41
CA VAL A 149 16.15 -1.62 7.69
C VAL A 149 16.08 -2.01 6.21
N ARG A 150 17.22 -2.30 5.57
CA ARG A 150 17.22 -2.85 4.21
C ARG A 150 16.52 -4.20 4.14
N GLY A 151 16.68 -5.05 5.15
CA GLY A 151 15.97 -6.32 5.25
C GLY A 151 14.47 -6.15 5.52
N PHE A 152 14.05 -5.04 6.12
CA PHE A 152 12.66 -4.75 6.43
C PHE A 152 11.89 -4.33 5.17
N GLY A 153 12.43 -3.44 4.36
CA GLY A 153 11.73 -2.89 3.21
C GLY A 153 11.40 -3.93 2.12
N TRP A 154 12.34 -4.82 1.81
CA TRP A 154 12.20 -5.71 0.66
C TRP A 154 11.07 -6.73 0.75
N PRO A 155 10.94 -7.55 1.80
CA PRO A 155 9.90 -8.54 1.84
C PRO A 155 8.50 -7.93 1.91
N THR A 156 8.35 -6.85 2.65
CA THR A 156 7.06 -6.16 2.78
C THR A 156 6.70 -5.39 1.53
N LEU A 157 7.67 -4.71 0.89
CA LEU A 157 7.50 -4.06 -0.40
C LEU A 157 7.05 -5.06 -1.47
N ALA A 158 7.76 -6.16 -1.62
CA ALA A 158 7.41 -7.20 -2.58
C ALA A 158 6.01 -7.78 -2.29
N ALA A 159 5.71 -8.05 -1.02
CA ALA A 159 4.43 -8.62 -0.62
C ALA A 159 3.26 -7.68 -0.96
N TRP A 160 3.33 -6.40 -0.59
CA TRP A 160 2.21 -5.49 -0.85
C TRP A 160 2.02 -5.24 -2.35
N ILE A 161 3.10 -5.09 -3.14
CA ILE A 161 3.00 -4.91 -4.59
C ILE A 161 2.33 -6.13 -5.24
N VAL A 162 2.78 -7.34 -4.89
CA VAL A 162 2.21 -8.58 -5.46
C VAL A 162 0.74 -8.74 -5.08
N ILE A 163 0.39 -8.51 -3.81
CA ILE A 163 -0.98 -8.64 -3.32
C ILE A 163 -1.91 -7.61 -3.98
N TRP A 164 -1.47 -6.35 -4.06
CA TRP A 164 -2.23 -5.29 -4.74
C TRP A 164 -2.44 -5.60 -6.22
N ALA A 165 -1.36 -5.96 -6.93
CA ALA A 165 -1.42 -6.32 -8.35
C ALA A 165 -2.35 -7.52 -8.60
N ALA A 166 -2.31 -8.54 -7.74
CA ALA A 166 -3.21 -9.68 -7.81
C ALA A 166 -4.68 -9.27 -7.63
N GLY A 167 -4.96 -8.37 -6.68
CA GLY A 167 -6.29 -7.80 -6.49
C GLY A 167 -6.77 -7.04 -7.72
N MET A 168 -5.93 -6.19 -8.29
CA MET A 168 -6.25 -5.43 -9.50
C MET A 168 -6.47 -6.33 -10.72
N ALA A 169 -5.63 -7.36 -10.89
CA ALA A 169 -5.78 -8.33 -11.97
C ALA A 169 -7.09 -9.13 -11.86
N ALA A 170 -7.45 -9.55 -10.64
CA ALA A 170 -8.70 -10.29 -10.40
C ALA A 170 -9.95 -9.44 -10.65
N ALA A 171 -9.89 -8.13 -10.37
CA ALA A 171 -11.01 -7.21 -10.58
C ALA A 171 -11.15 -6.78 -12.05
N ALA A 172 -10.07 -6.75 -12.83
CA ALA A 172 -10.04 -6.17 -14.16
C ALA A 172 -11.13 -6.70 -15.10
N PRO A 173 -11.37 -8.03 -15.24
CA PRO A 173 -12.38 -8.53 -16.16
C PRO A 173 -13.78 -8.02 -15.83
N ALA A 174 -14.15 -7.98 -14.55
CA ALA A 174 -15.47 -7.58 -14.12
C ALA A 174 -15.66 -6.05 -14.11
N ALA A 175 -14.62 -5.29 -13.72
CA ALA A 175 -14.67 -3.84 -13.68
C ALA A 175 -14.66 -3.23 -15.09
N LEU A 176 -13.81 -3.74 -16.00
CA LEU A 176 -13.63 -3.17 -17.33
C LEU A 176 -14.66 -3.69 -18.37
N ALA A 177 -15.32 -4.84 -18.11
CA ALA A 177 -16.37 -5.32 -19.01
C ALA A 177 -17.62 -4.45 -18.97
N ARG A 178 -17.96 -3.86 -17.82
CA ARG A 178 -19.13 -2.98 -17.66
C ARG A 178 -19.03 -1.68 -18.45
N ASP A 179 -17.82 -1.18 -18.62
CA ASP A 179 -17.57 0.05 -19.38
C ASP A 179 -17.84 -0.11 -20.89
N ARG A 180 -17.88 -1.36 -21.38
CA ARG A 180 -18.10 -1.68 -22.79
C ARG A 180 -19.56 -1.91 -23.15
N GLN A 181 -20.47 -1.96 -22.18
CA GLN A 181 -21.91 -2.06 -22.46
C GLN A 181 -22.45 -0.64 -22.75
N PRO A 182 -22.89 -0.38 -24.02
CA PRO A 182 -23.57 0.88 -24.31
C PRO A 182 -24.77 1.00 -23.37
N GLN A 183 -24.89 2.14 -22.71
CA GLN A 183 -26.11 2.45 -21.96
C GLN A 183 -27.30 2.29 -22.92
N GLN A 184 -28.06 1.22 -22.79
CA GLN A 184 -29.32 1.10 -23.48
C GLN A 184 -30.22 2.23 -22.94
N VAL A 185 -30.22 3.33 -23.68
CA VAL A 185 -31.17 4.41 -23.46
C VAL A 185 -32.55 3.80 -23.72
N THR A 186 -33.22 3.39 -22.64
CA THR A 186 -34.63 3.03 -22.69
C THR A 186 -35.39 4.31 -23.00
N VAL A 187 -35.62 4.57 -24.28
CA VAL A 187 -36.53 5.63 -24.72
C VAL A 187 -37.92 5.20 -24.24
N PRO A 188 -38.59 5.97 -23.37
CA PRO A 188 -39.93 5.65 -22.97
C PRO A 188 -40.81 5.75 -24.23
N ILE A 189 -41.38 4.60 -24.63
CA ILE A 189 -42.39 4.57 -25.69
C ILE A 189 -43.62 5.26 -25.10
N THR A 190 -43.77 6.55 -25.39
CA THR A 190 -45.06 7.24 -25.19
C THR A 190 -46.02 6.69 -26.24
N THR A 191 -46.81 5.72 -25.85
CA THR A 191 -48.02 5.31 -26.61
C THR A 191 -48.99 6.46 -26.64
N PRO A 192 -49.54 6.81 -27.83
CA PRO A 192 -50.51 7.88 -27.99
C PRO A 192 -51.84 7.56 -27.33
#